data_e582a2e1bdf3f9b930231df00f549cc6
#
_entry.id   e582a2e1bdf3f9b930231df00f549cc6
#
_cell.length_a   1.000
_cell.length_b   1.000
_cell.length_c   1.000
_cell.angle_alpha   90.00
_cell.angle_beta   90.00
_cell.angle_gamma   90.00
#
_symmetry.space_group_name_H-M   'P 1'
#
loop_
_entity.id
_entity.type
_entity.pdbx_description
1 polymer ?
#
loop_
_entity_poly.entity_id
_entity_poly.type
_entity_poly.pdbx_seq_one_letter_code
_entity_poly.pdbx_strand_id
1 'polypeptide(L)'
;MSVQQNAKIENMLGRQVTSELEAGLFSEAESLFPGGALGGNALAPDARFVFSHGDGSRFWDASGNEYIDYVLGSGTFFIGHAHPVVREKVAKQL
;
A
#
# COMPACT_ATOMS: atom_id res chain seq x y z
N MET A 1 9.46 14.37 -24.87
CA MET A 1 8.53 13.43 -24.27
C MET A 1 7.60 14.20 -23.38
N SER A 2 6.34 14.16 -23.68
CA SER A 2 5.39 14.97 -22.98
C SER A 2 5.18 14.44 -21.55
N VAL A 3 5.01 15.36 -20.63
CA VAL A 3 4.58 15.14 -19.25
C VAL A 3 3.33 14.23 -19.15
N GLN A 4 2.59 14.10 -20.24
CA GLN A 4 1.42 13.23 -20.37
C GLN A 4 1.74 11.73 -20.32
N GLN A 5 3.00 11.33 -20.50
CA GLN A 5 3.42 9.95 -20.34
C GLN A 5 3.59 9.55 -18.87
N ASN A 6 3.63 10.52 -17.97
CA ASN A 6 3.51 10.29 -16.53
C ASN A 6 2.04 10.23 -16.09
N ALA A 7 1.11 10.37 -17.04
CA ALA A 7 -0.30 10.28 -16.77
C ALA A 7 -0.65 8.81 -16.46
N LYS A 8 -1.12 8.60 -15.26
CA LYS A 8 -2.01 7.53 -14.81
C LYS A 8 -1.82 6.20 -15.55
N ILE A 9 -0.95 5.36 -15.06
CA ILE A 9 -0.92 3.96 -15.47
C ILE A 9 -2.10 3.27 -14.79
N GLU A 10 -3.14 2.99 -15.56
CA GLU A 10 -4.23 2.12 -15.13
C GLU A 10 -3.75 0.67 -15.22
N ASN A 11 -3.86 -0.05 -14.13
CA ASN A 11 -3.60 -1.48 -14.11
C ASN A 11 -4.91 -2.27 -14.20
N MET A 12 -4.81 -3.60 -14.20
CA MET A 12 -5.97 -4.51 -14.29
C MET A 12 -7.03 -4.30 -13.21
N LEU A 13 -6.66 -3.69 -12.10
CA LEU A 13 -7.57 -3.39 -10.98
C LEU A 13 -8.16 -1.98 -11.06
N GLY A 14 -7.90 -1.24 -12.14
CA GLY A 14 -8.29 0.17 -12.26
C GLY A 14 -7.47 1.10 -11.36
N ARG A 15 -6.39 0.58 -10.76
CA ARG A 15 -5.50 1.33 -9.90
C ARG A 15 -4.67 2.31 -10.72
N GLN A 16 -4.46 3.50 -10.20
CA GLN A 16 -3.65 4.52 -10.85
C GLN A 16 -2.35 4.74 -10.09
N VAL A 17 -1.23 4.47 -10.73
CA VAL A 17 0.09 4.85 -10.24
C VAL A 17 0.41 6.24 -10.75
N THR A 18 0.37 7.23 -9.87
CA THR A 18 0.63 8.65 -10.22
C THR A 18 1.80 9.23 -9.45
N SER A 19 2.38 8.48 -8.52
CA SER A 19 3.43 8.93 -7.61
C SER A 19 4.79 8.41 -8.01
N GLU A 20 5.73 9.31 -8.26
CA GLU A 20 7.15 8.96 -8.39
C GLU A 20 7.71 8.34 -7.11
N LEU A 21 7.17 8.75 -5.95
CA LEU A 21 7.50 8.15 -4.66
C LEU A 21 7.21 6.65 -4.65
N GLU A 22 6.02 6.24 -5.11
CA GLU A 22 5.66 4.83 -5.14
C GLU A 22 6.56 4.03 -6.09
N ALA A 23 6.87 4.57 -7.26
CA ALA A 23 7.80 3.94 -8.20
C ALA A 23 9.20 3.77 -7.58
N GLY A 24 9.69 4.77 -6.86
CA GLY A 24 10.94 4.70 -6.13
C GLY A 24 10.94 3.63 -5.03
N LEU A 25 9.85 3.53 -4.27
CA LEU A 25 9.69 2.52 -3.23
C LEU A 25 9.63 1.09 -3.81
N PHE A 26 9.03 0.88 -4.96
CA PHE A 26 9.09 -0.42 -5.65
C PHE A 26 10.51 -0.79 -6.05
N SER A 27 11.26 0.15 -6.62
CA SER A 27 12.65 -0.08 -7.00
C SER A 27 13.53 -0.41 -5.79
N GLU A 28 13.35 0.31 -4.70
CA GLU A 28 14.06 0.04 -3.45
C GLU A 28 13.69 -1.33 -2.87
N ALA A 29 12.40 -1.66 -2.83
CA ALA A 29 11.92 -2.95 -2.34
C ALA A 29 12.50 -4.13 -3.15
N GLU A 30 12.61 -4.00 -4.46
CA GLU A 30 13.22 -5.03 -5.32
C GLU A 30 14.69 -5.24 -5.00
N SER A 31 15.39 -4.21 -4.54
CA SER A 31 16.80 -4.33 -4.12
C SER A 31 16.98 -4.96 -2.74
N LEU A 32 15.99 -4.86 -1.86
CA LEU A 32 16.07 -5.28 -0.46
C LEU A 32 15.39 -6.61 -0.18
N PHE A 33 14.33 -6.94 -0.92
CA PHE A 33 13.52 -8.12 -0.68
C PHE A 33 13.44 -9.03 -1.91
N PRO A 34 13.54 -10.35 -1.75
CA PRO A 34 13.28 -11.28 -2.83
C PRO A 34 11.87 -11.06 -3.41
N GLY A 35 11.79 -10.74 -4.71
CA GLY A 35 10.51 -10.44 -5.37
C GLY A 35 9.89 -9.09 -5.00
N GLY A 36 10.63 -8.22 -4.30
CA GLY A 36 10.18 -6.86 -3.98
C GLY A 36 9.05 -6.78 -2.95
N ALA A 37 8.80 -7.86 -2.18
CA ALA A 37 7.74 -7.88 -1.19
C ALA A 37 8.06 -8.78 -0.01
N LEU A 38 7.49 -8.46 1.15
CA LEU A 38 7.48 -9.35 2.31
C LEU A 38 6.33 -10.36 2.18
N GLY A 39 6.63 -11.63 2.51
CA GLY A 39 5.65 -12.71 2.52
C GLY A 39 5.57 -13.51 1.22
N GLY A 40 4.85 -14.63 1.28
CA GLY A 40 4.80 -15.64 0.21
C GLY A 40 3.92 -15.32 -0.99
N ASN A 41 3.23 -14.19 -0.98
CA ASN A 41 2.29 -13.80 -2.04
C ASN A 41 2.89 -12.70 -2.90
N ALA A 42 3.72 -13.08 -3.87
CA ALA A 42 4.15 -12.15 -4.90
C ALA A 42 2.93 -11.77 -5.75
N LEU A 43 2.48 -10.53 -5.61
CA LEU A 43 1.47 -9.98 -6.50
C LEU A 43 2.07 -9.74 -7.89
N ALA A 44 1.23 -9.88 -8.91
CA ALA A 44 1.61 -9.47 -10.26
C ALA A 44 2.05 -8.00 -10.27
N PRO A 45 3.00 -7.61 -11.11
CA PRO A 45 3.55 -6.25 -11.10
C PRO A 45 2.49 -5.14 -11.19
N ASP A 46 1.43 -5.38 -11.93
CA ASP A 46 0.30 -4.47 -12.12
C ASP A 46 -0.70 -4.45 -10.95
N ALA A 47 -0.60 -5.42 -10.03
CA ALA A 47 -1.42 -5.49 -8.82
C ALA A 47 -0.67 -5.04 -7.56
N ARG A 48 0.63 -4.72 -7.67
CA ARG A 48 1.42 -4.24 -6.52
C ARG A 48 1.02 -2.82 -6.13
N PHE A 49 1.09 -2.54 -4.84
CA PHE A 49 0.89 -1.20 -4.28
C PHE A 49 1.70 -1.05 -2.99
N VAL A 50 1.99 0.19 -2.64
CA VAL A 50 2.66 0.54 -1.39
C VAL A 50 1.65 1.22 -0.48
N PHE A 51 1.41 0.65 0.69
CA PHE A 51 0.53 1.24 1.69
C PHE A 51 1.08 2.57 2.20
N SER A 52 0.21 3.57 2.30
CA SER A 52 0.49 4.84 2.95
C SER A 52 -0.08 4.87 4.37
N HIS A 53 -1.39 4.69 4.50
CA HIS A 53 -2.08 4.71 5.79
C HIS A 53 -3.40 3.97 5.71
N GLY A 54 -3.99 3.70 6.88
CA GLY A 54 -5.31 3.09 7.00
C GLY A 54 -6.14 3.75 8.09
N ASP A 55 -7.46 3.67 7.94
CA ASP A 55 -8.44 4.12 8.92
C ASP A 55 -9.70 3.25 8.83
N GLY A 56 -10.07 2.62 9.94
CA GLY A 56 -11.21 1.71 10.00
C GLY A 56 -11.12 0.59 8.97
N SER A 57 -12.09 0.49 8.08
CA SER A 57 -12.16 -0.54 7.03
C SER A 57 -11.42 -0.17 5.75
N ARG A 58 -10.74 0.96 5.72
CA ARG A 58 -10.13 1.51 4.51
C ARG A 58 -8.63 1.68 4.65
N PHE A 59 -7.95 1.63 3.52
CA PHE A 59 -6.55 2.04 3.43
C PHE A 59 -6.28 2.78 2.11
N TRP A 60 -5.17 3.50 2.09
CA TRP A 60 -4.71 4.25 0.92
C TRP A 60 -3.31 3.82 0.54
N ASP A 61 -3.03 3.80 -0.74
CA ASP A 61 -1.69 3.60 -1.25
C ASP A 61 -0.90 4.92 -1.36
N ALA A 62 0.36 4.82 -1.70
CA ALA A 62 1.25 5.97 -1.84
C ALA A 62 0.90 6.87 -3.05
N SER A 63 0.08 6.39 -3.97
CA SER A 63 -0.47 7.17 -5.08
C SER A 63 -1.82 7.82 -4.75
N GLY A 64 -2.37 7.59 -3.54
CA GLY A 64 -3.61 8.18 -3.06
C GLY A 64 -4.88 7.43 -3.46
N ASN A 65 -4.77 6.23 -4.00
CA ASN A 65 -5.95 5.41 -4.27
C ASN A 65 -6.50 4.82 -2.96
N GLU A 66 -7.82 4.82 -2.83
CA GLU A 66 -8.54 4.30 -1.68
C GLU A 66 -9.05 2.88 -1.94
N TYR A 67 -8.96 2.04 -0.92
CA TYR A 67 -9.40 0.65 -0.96
C TYR A 67 -10.21 0.30 0.28
N ILE A 68 -11.12 -0.66 0.13
CA ILE A 68 -11.77 -1.34 1.26
C ILE A 68 -10.94 -2.60 1.56
N ASP A 69 -10.52 -2.74 2.82
CA ASP A 69 -9.67 -3.86 3.25
C ASP A 69 -10.50 -5.06 3.70
N TYR A 70 -10.47 -6.12 2.91
CA TYR A 70 -11.07 -7.41 3.25
C TYR A 70 -10.05 -8.42 3.79
N VAL A 71 -8.76 -8.14 3.69
CA VAL A 71 -7.69 -9.05 4.12
C VAL A 71 -7.31 -8.80 5.57
N LEU A 72 -7.33 -7.55 6.00
CA LEU A 72 -7.06 -7.11 7.38
C LEU A 72 -5.73 -7.62 7.93
N GLY A 73 -4.69 -7.62 7.09
CA GLY A 73 -3.37 -8.14 7.49
C GLY A 73 -3.42 -9.61 7.94
N SER A 74 -4.21 -10.45 7.26
CA SER A 74 -4.51 -11.83 7.64
C SER A 74 -5.20 -11.94 9.01
N GLY A 75 -6.06 -10.99 9.30
CA GLY A 75 -6.90 -10.94 10.51
C GLY A 75 -6.32 -10.14 11.67
N THR A 76 -5.10 -9.61 11.58
CA THR A 76 -4.51 -8.81 12.65
C THR A 76 -5.22 -7.49 12.90
N PHE A 77 -5.84 -6.94 11.86
CA PHE A 77 -6.60 -5.67 11.93
C PHE A 77 -8.11 -5.87 12.03
N PHE A 78 -8.57 -6.95 12.67
CA PHE A 78 -10.00 -7.29 12.73
C PHE A 78 -10.88 -6.19 13.37
N ILE A 79 -10.32 -5.28 14.18
CA ILE A 79 -11.00 -4.11 14.73
C ILE A 79 -10.84 -2.85 13.85
N GLY A 80 -10.25 -2.99 12.67
CA GLY A 80 -9.97 -1.91 11.75
C GLY A 80 -8.58 -1.29 11.90
N HIS A 81 -8.18 -0.55 10.88
CA HIS A 81 -6.93 0.18 10.87
C HIS A 81 -6.93 1.34 11.87
N ALA A 82 -5.78 1.62 12.45
CA ALA A 82 -5.53 2.80 13.28
C ALA A 82 -6.52 2.98 14.45
N HIS A 83 -7.04 1.91 15.02
CA HIS A 83 -7.99 1.98 16.12
C HIS A 83 -7.44 2.85 17.27
N PRO A 84 -8.20 3.88 17.73
CA PRO A 84 -7.67 4.89 18.66
C PRO A 84 -7.10 4.31 19.95
N VAL A 85 -7.81 3.34 20.54
CA VAL A 85 -7.37 2.69 21.79
C VAL A 85 -6.06 1.94 21.61
N VAL A 86 -5.90 1.22 20.48
CA VAL A 86 -4.67 0.49 20.18
C VAL A 86 -3.52 1.46 19.97
N ARG A 87 -3.72 2.51 19.17
CA ARG A 87 -2.71 3.55 18.96
C ARG A 87 -2.24 4.19 20.27
N GLU A 88 -3.17 4.52 21.14
CA GLU A 88 -2.85 5.10 22.45
C GLU A 88 -2.02 4.14 23.31
N LYS A 89 -2.43 2.86 23.37
CA LYS A 89 -1.71 1.85 24.17
C LYS A 89 -0.30 1.60 23.62
N VAL A 90 -0.15 1.49 22.31
CA VAL A 90 1.17 1.31 21.68
C VAL A 90 2.07 2.52 21.94
N ALA A 91 1.56 3.73 21.76
CA ALA A 91 2.33 4.94 22.02
C ALA A 91 2.82 5.05 23.46
N LYS A 92 2.04 4.57 24.42
CA LYS A 92 2.45 4.53 25.84
C LYS A 92 3.55 3.51 26.15
N GLN A 93 3.74 2.51 25.30
CA GLN A 93 4.77 1.47 25.47
C GLN A 93 6.09 1.81 24.77
N LEU A 94 6.06 2.73 23.82
CA LEU A 94 7.24 3.21 23.12
C LEU A 94 7.89 4.37 23.87
#